data_d348cce9470bc95f8fd6cbad89f54c3d
#
_entry.id   d348cce9470bc95f8fd6cbad89f54c3d
#
_cell.length_a   1.000
_cell.length_b   1.000
_cell.length_c   1.000
_cell.angle_alpha   90.00
_cell.angle_beta   90.00
_cell.angle_gamma   90.00
#
_symmetry.space_group_name_H-M   'P 1'
#
loop_
_entity.id
_entity.type
_entity.pdbx_description
1 polymer ?
#
loop_
_entity_poly.entity_id
_entity_poly.type
_entity_poly.pdbx_seq_one_letter_code
_entity_poly.pdbx_strand_id
1 'polypeptide(L)'
;MQLAQWIERNACFAPDALALQCGTQRYSYAQLARRIDLIAGRFVALGLGRGDVVAFLGLNNPEMLAMLFACARLGALLTPLNWRRAPPELARTLAETRPQLLCVEQPFIDALAACAAQLRGVRCLTLGSVAAPGWIEWESVAPATGVPDAGDESAPLLICHTSGTAGEPKGAVLTQRALLWNAVNSAHMHDLTSADRILTTLPLFHVGGLNIQTLPALHAGASVTLHAKFDAGAVFEAIERERITLTVLVPTQLVAMMEDARWASADLSSLRVISTGSTIIGPGLVHRVAARGVPLIQVYGSTETCPIATYVRAADAVRKAGSAGAPALHCEIRIVDDAGRDVPRGVDGEILVRGPSVMQGYWNAPAATAAALQQGYYHSGDVGHLDEEGYLHVVSRKKDMIISGGENIYPAEVEGVLAECRAIEEACVVGRPDERWGEVVVAAIVRRSGEPLTVQDVLALFDGRIARYKHPRDIVFLERLPRTALGKVRIEEVRAAVMCPAPRREGTGGL
;
A
#
# COMPACT_ATOMS: atom_id res chain seq x y z
N MET A 1 -14.59 -20.63 -3.95
CA MET A 1 -15.10 -20.18 -2.62
C MET A 1 -14.99 -18.67 -2.59
N GLN A 2 -16.09 -17.97 -2.28
CA GLN A 2 -16.05 -16.52 -2.13
C GLN A 2 -15.51 -16.11 -0.73
N LEU A 3 -14.97 -14.88 -0.64
CA LEU A 3 -14.32 -14.41 0.60
C LEU A 3 -15.28 -14.35 1.80
N ALA A 4 -16.56 -13.97 1.60
CA ALA A 4 -17.52 -13.89 2.70
C ALA A 4 -17.65 -15.21 3.46
N GLN A 5 -17.54 -16.33 2.77
CA GLN A 5 -17.59 -17.66 3.35
C GLN A 5 -16.43 -17.95 4.32
N TRP A 6 -15.33 -17.20 4.29
CA TRP A 6 -14.24 -17.37 5.26
C TRP A 6 -14.72 -17.06 6.67
N ILE A 7 -15.43 -15.94 6.80
CA ILE A 7 -15.93 -15.48 8.11
C ILE A 7 -17.09 -16.36 8.56
N GLU A 8 -18.01 -16.70 7.66
CA GLU A 8 -19.17 -17.57 7.96
C GLU A 8 -18.71 -18.96 8.46
N ARG A 9 -17.72 -19.57 7.79
CA ARG A 9 -17.20 -20.89 8.20
C ARG A 9 -16.45 -20.82 9.52
N ASN A 10 -15.59 -19.82 9.70
CA ASN A 10 -14.92 -19.64 11.00
C ASN A 10 -15.92 -19.35 12.11
N ALA A 11 -17.04 -18.64 11.84
CA ALA A 11 -18.13 -18.47 12.79
C ALA A 11 -18.84 -19.77 13.13
N CYS A 12 -18.91 -20.74 12.19
CA CYS A 12 -19.46 -22.08 12.49
C CYS A 12 -18.52 -22.91 13.37
N PHE A 13 -17.19 -22.84 13.12
CA PHE A 13 -16.22 -23.64 13.88
C PHE A 13 -15.90 -23.04 15.25
N ALA A 14 -15.81 -21.71 15.37
CA ALA A 14 -15.38 -21.01 16.57
C ALA A 14 -16.14 -19.66 16.72
N PRO A 15 -17.47 -19.69 16.98
CA PRO A 15 -18.32 -18.49 16.95
C PRO A 15 -17.86 -17.39 17.93
N ASP A 16 -17.35 -17.77 19.09
CA ASP A 16 -16.95 -16.86 20.15
C ASP A 16 -15.46 -16.44 20.08
N ALA A 17 -14.68 -17.07 19.19
CA ALA A 17 -13.28 -16.68 18.99
C ALA A 17 -13.20 -15.24 18.50
N LEU A 18 -12.24 -14.49 19.05
CA LEU A 18 -11.97 -13.12 18.61
C LEU A 18 -11.52 -13.12 17.15
N ALA A 19 -12.24 -12.39 16.30
CA ALA A 19 -11.87 -12.19 14.91
C ALA A 19 -11.15 -10.83 14.72
N LEU A 20 -11.71 -9.76 15.28
CA LEU A 20 -11.27 -8.41 15.03
C LEU A 20 -11.41 -7.52 16.26
N GLN A 21 -10.40 -6.72 16.53
CA GLN A 21 -10.40 -5.71 17.59
C GLN A 21 -9.86 -4.39 17.07
N CYS A 22 -10.49 -3.26 17.44
CA CYS A 22 -10.00 -1.91 17.16
C CYS A 22 -10.37 -0.99 18.33
N GLY A 23 -9.38 -0.53 19.09
CA GLY A 23 -9.61 0.20 20.33
C GLY A 23 -10.45 -0.63 21.31
N THR A 24 -11.63 -0.11 21.69
CA THR A 24 -12.59 -0.80 22.58
C THR A 24 -13.56 -1.74 21.83
N GLN A 25 -13.66 -1.62 20.52
CA GLN A 25 -14.54 -2.47 19.71
C GLN A 25 -13.93 -3.86 19.53
N ARG A 26 -14.71 -4.89 19.83
CA ARG A 26 -14.30 -6.29 19.67
C ARG A 26 -15.41 -7.07 18.99
N TYR A 27 -15.04 -7.86 18.00
CA TYR A 27 -15.95 -8.73 17.26
C TYR A 27 -15.47 -10.18 17.34
N SER A 28 -16.32 -11.07 17.83
CA SER A 28 -16.12 -12.49 17.59
C SER A 28 -16.42 -12.82 16.13
N TYR A 29 -16.03 -14.01 15.66
CA TYR A 29 -16.36 -14.44 14.29
C TYR A 29 -17.87 -14.41 14.03
N ALA A 30 -18.70 -14.86 14.98
CA ALA A 30 -20.14 -14.77 14.86
C ALA A 30 -20.67 -13.34 14.82
N GLN A 31 -20.06 -12.41 15.56
CA GLN A 31 -20.44 -11.00 15.53
C GLN A 31 -20.02 -10.33 14.22
N LEU A 32 -18.82 -10.66 13.73
CA LEU A 32 -18.33 -10.15 12.44
C LEU A 32 -19.19 -10.66 11.28
N ALA A 33 -19.57 -11.95 11.27
CA ALA A 33 -20.48 -12.51 10.27
C ALA A 33 -21.82 -11.75 10.24
N ARG A 34 -22.45 -11.53 11.41
CA ARG A 34 -23.69 -10.74 11.51
C ARG A 34 -23.51 -9.29 11.04
N ARG A 35 -22.34 -8.67 11.31
CA ARG A 35 -22.07 -7.31 10.84
C ARG A 35 -21.95 -7.27 9.31
N ILE A 36 -21.31 -8.26 8.71
CA ILE A 36 -21.23 -8.40 7.25
C ILE A 36 -22.60 -8.55 6.63
N ASP A 37 -23.47 -9.39 7.20
CA ASP A 37 -24.85 -9.58 6.74
C ASP A 37 -25.66 -8.29 6.81
N LEU A 38 -25.53 -7.55 7.90
CA LEU A 38 -26.18 -6.25 8.07
C LEU A 38 -25.72 -5.25 6.99
N ILE A 39 -24.41 -5.17 6.74
CA ILE A 39 -23.84 -4.26 5.74
C ILE A 39 -24.28 -4.67 4.34
N ALA A 40 -24.26 -5.95 4.01
CA ALA A 40 -24.74 -6.44 2.71
C ALA A 40 -26.25 -6.13 2.52
N GLY A 41 -27.07 -6.28 3.56
CA GLY A 41 -28.46 -5.84 3.54
C GLY A 41 -28.64 -4.32 3.31
N ARG A 42 -27.82 -3.50 3.95
CA ARG A 42 -27.80 -2.06 3.73
C ARG A 42 -27.39 -1.69 2.29
N PHE A 43 -26.39 -2.37 1.74
CA PHE A 43 -25.97 -2.17 0.36
C PHE A 43 -27.09 -2.52 -0.63
N VAL A 44 -27.81 -3.64 -0.42
CA VAL A 44 -28.98 -4.00 -1.22
C VAL A 44 -30.09 -2.96 -1.10
N ALA A 45 -30.40 -2.48 0.13
CA ALA A 45 -31.40 -1.43 0.35
C ALA A 45 -31.04 -0.11 -0.36
N LEU A 46 -29.76 0.17 -0.52
CA LEU A 46 -29.23 1.29 -1.30
C LEU A 46 -29.13 0.97 -2.81
N GLY A 47 -29.64 -0.17 -3.27
CA GLY A 47 -29.65 -0.56 -4.67
C GLY A 47 -28.31 -0.98 -5.24
N LEU A 48 -27.35 -1.40 -4.39
CA LEU A 48 -26.06 -1.92 -4.81
C LEU A 48 -26.16 -3.40 -5.16
N GLY A 49 -25.43 -3.82 -6.18
CA GLY A 49 -25.37 -5.20 -6.64
C GLY A 49 -24.04 -5.53 -7.33
N ARG A 50 -24.07 -6.59 -8.12
CA ARG A 50 -22.88 -7.09 -8.83
C ARG A 50 -22.30 -6.04 -9.78
N GLY A 51 -20.99 -5.82 -9.67
CA GLY A 51 -20.24 -4.87 -10.51
C GLY A 51 -20.24 -3.42 -10.02
N ASP A 52 -21.07 -3.07 -9.03
CA ASP A 52 -21.08 -1.73 -8.44
C ASP A 52 -19.84 -1.51 -7.59
N VAL A 53 -19.38 -0.24 -7.56
CA VAL A 53 -18.20 0.17 -6.81
C VAL A 53 -18.61 0.92 -5.54
N VAL A 54 -18.10 0.45 -4.41
CA VAL A 54 -18.18 1.11 -3.12
C VAL A 54 -16.82 1.74 -2.82
N ALA A 55 -16.77 3.04 -2.56
CA ALA A 55 -15.57 3.72 -2.09
C ALA A 55 -15.61 3.88 -0.56
N PHE A 56 -14.45 3.77 0.08
CA PHE A 56 -14.29 4.02 1.51
C PHE A 56 -13.19 5.05 1.75
N LEU A 57 -13.46 6.09 2.54
CA LEU A 57 -12.48 7.09 2.97
C LEU A 57 -12.45 7.18 4.50
N GLY A 58 -11.37 6.72 5.09
CA GLY A 58 -11.20 6.72 6.54
C GLY A 58 -9.86 6.11 6.96
N LEU A 59 -9.66 6.03 8.26
CA LEU A 59 -8.54 5.31 8.88
C LEU A 59 -8.75 3.79 8.81
N ASN A 60 -7.83 3.05 9.40
CA ASN A 60 -8.06 1.62 9.61
C ASN A 60 -9.29 1.43 10.51
N ASN A 61 -10.31 0.79 9.97
CA ASN A 61 -11.61 0.67 10.61
C ASN A 61 -12.21 -0.73 10.38
N PRO A 62 -12.79 -1.39 11.41
CA PRO A 62 -13.52 -2.64 11.26
C PRO A 62 -14.60 -2.62 10.18
N GLU A 63 -15.29 -1.49 10.01
CA GLU A 63 -16.35 -1.34 8.99
C GLU A 63 -15.81 -1.52 7.57
N MET A 64 -14.61 -1.01 7.28
CA MET A 64 -14.00 -1.20 5.96
C MET A 64 -13.80 -2.68 5.64
N LEU A 65 -13.33 -3.47 6.61
CA LEU A 65 -13.16 -4.92 6.43
C LEU A 65 -14.52 -5.60 6.25
N ALA A 66 -15.51 -5.26 7.06
CA ALA A 66 -16.85 -5.82 6.93
C ALA A 66 -17.51 -5.43 5.59
N MET A 67 -17.30 -4.19 5.10
CA MET A 67 -17.73 -3.75 3.75
C MET A 67 -17.05 -4.55 2.64
N LEU A 68 -15.76 -4.89 2.77
CA LEU A 68 -15.05 -5.73 1.80
C LEU A 68 -15.72 -7.10 1.67
N PHE A 69 -16.03 -7.75 2.79
CA PHE A 69 -16.71 -9.05 2.79
C PHE A 69 -18.17 -8.94 2.28
N ALA A 70 -18.87 -7.85 2.59
CA ALA A 70 -20.20 -7.58 2.04
C ALA A 70 -20.16 -7.40 0.52
N CYS A 71 -19.17 -6.65 -0.01
CA CYS A 71 -18.93 -6.55 -1.45
C CYS A 71 -18.62 -7.91 -2.07
N ALA A 72 -17.81 -8.75 -1.41
CA ALA A 72 -17.49 -10.09 -1.87
C ALA A 72 -18.76 -10.94 -2.06
N ARG A 73 -19.71 -10.87 -1.12
CA ARG A 73 -20.98 -11.58 -1.19
C ARG A 73 -21.87 -11.10 -2.33
N LEU A 74 -21.95 -9.79 -2.53
CA LEU A 74 -22.79 -9.17 -3.56
C LEU A 74 -22.16 -9.21 -4.97
N GLY A 75 -20.88 -9.57 -5.11
CA GLY A 75 -20.14 -9.42 -6.35
C GLY A 75 -19.85 -7.95 -6.70
N ALA A 76 -19.94 -7.05 -5.73
CA ALA A 76 -19.55 -5.64 -5.82
C ALA A 76 -18.05 -5.48 -5.59
N LEU A 77 -17.51 -4.29 -5.86
CA LEU A 77 -16.11 -3.96 -5.66
C LEU A 77 -15.95 -2.92 -4.54
N LEU A 78 -14.90 -3.07 -3.73
CA LEU A 78 -14.46 -2.03 -2.80
C LEU A 78 -13.26 -1.28 -3.37
N THR A 79 -13.27 0.05 -3.28
CA THR A 79 -12.09 0.89 -3.52
C THR A 79 -11.78 1.69 -2.26
N PRO A 80 -10.79 1.28 -1.45
CA PRO A 80 -10.34 2.05 -0.31
C PRO A 80 -9.51 3.24 -0.79
N LEU A 81 -9.87 4.44 -0.35
CA LEU A 81 -9.21 5.67 -0.73
C LEU A 81 -8.09 6.01 0.25
N ASN A 82 -6.97 6.47 -0.28
CA ASN A 82 -5.86 6.93 0.55
C ASN A 82 -6.19 8.30 1.15
N TRP A 83 -6.50 8.34 2.45
CA TRP A 83 -6.87 9.55 3.18
C TRP A 83 -5.76 10.60 3.29
N ARG A 84 -4.52 10.25 2.95
CA ARG A 84 -3.36 11.17 2.92
C ARG A 84 -3.28 11.96 1.62
N ARG A 85 -4.07 11.59 0.60
CA ARG A 85 -4.07 12.30 -0.69
C ARG A 85 -4.68 13.68 -0.57
N ALA A 86 -4.15 14.61 -1.36
CA ALA A 86 -4.72 15.94 -1.49
C ALA A 86 -6.10 15.87 -2.21
N PRO A 87 -7.01 16.84 -1.98
CA PRO A 87 -8.33 16.83 -2.59
C PRO A 87 -8.34 16.65 -4.12
N PRO A 88 -7.45 17.26 -4.93
CA PRO A 88 -7.41 17.00 -6.38
C PRO A 88 -7.05 15.56 -6.76
N GLU A 89 -6.24 14.88 -5.96
CA GLU A 89 -5.88 13.48 -6.17
C GLU A 89 -7.06 12.56 -5.83
N LEU A 90 -7.82 12.88 -4.76
CA LEU A 90 -9.05 12.18 -4.42
C LEU A 90 -10.10 12.37 -5.52
N ALA A 91 -10.27 13.61 -6.03
CA ALA A 91 -11.18 13.90 -7.13
C ALA A 91 -10.88 13.06 -8.37
N ARG A 92 -9.61 12.92 -8.75
CA ARG A 92 -9.18 12.05 -9.88
C ARG A 92 -9.55 10.59 -9.63
N THR A 93 -9.26 10.07 -8.44
CA THR A 93 -9.60 8.68 -8.09
C THR A 93 -11.10 8.44 -8.16
N LEU A 94 -11.92 9.37 -7.66
CA LEU A 94 -13.37 9.29 -7.74
C LEU A 94 -13.89 9.39 -9.18
N ALA A 95 -13.27 10.24 -10.01
CA ALA A 95 -13.62 10.36 -11.44
C ALA A 95 -13.30 9.07 -12.22
N GLU A 96 -12.22 8.38 -11.89
CA GLU A 96 -11.80 7.11 -12.49
C GLU A 96 -12.71 5.95 -12.07
N THR A 97 -12.96 5.81 -10.77
CA THR A 97 -13.71 4.67 -10.21
C THR A 97 -15.22 4.83 -10.32
N ARG A 98 -15.74 6.06 -10.33
CA ARG A 98 -17.17 6.39 -10.38
C ARG A 98 -18.01 5.53 -9.43
N PRO A 99 -17.73 5.59 -8.12
CA PRO A 99 -18.42 4.74 -7.16
C PRO A 99 -19.91 5.08 -7.11
N GLN A 100 -20.74 4.06 -6.94
CA GLN A 100 -22.17 4.22 -6.68
C GLN A 100 -22.45 4.65 -5.24
N LEU A 101 -21.53 4.27 -4.34
CA LEU A 101 -21.60 4.58 -2.91
C LEU A 101 -20.22 5.04 -2.42
N LEU A 102 -20.19 6.08 -1.61
CA LEU A 102 -19.02 6.56 -0.90
C LEU A 102 -19.28 6.59 0.60
N CYS A 103 -18.58 5.75 1.35
CA CYS A 103 -18.61 5.74 2.82
C CYS A 103 -17.41 6.52 3.36
N VAL A 104 -17.67 7.50 4.23
CA VAL A 104 -16.65 8.42 4.74
C VAL A 104 -16.71 8.50 6.25
N GLU A 105 -15.57 8.33 6.92
CA GLU A 105 -15.46 8.70 8.33
C GLU A 105 -15.54 10.21 8.50
N GLN A 106 -16.30 10.65 9.50
CA GLN A 106 -16.62 12.06 9.76
C GLN A 106 -15.41 13.02 9.66
N PRO A 107 -14.18 12.70 10.16
CA PRO A 107 -13.05 13.63 10.07
C PRO A 107 -12.55 13.90 8.65
N PHE A 108 -12.98 13.13 7.66
CA PHE A 108 -12.52 13.25 6.27
C PHE A 108 -13.54 13.90 5.32
N ILE A 109 -14.69 14.32 5.82
CA ILE A 109 -15.77 14.92 5.00
C ILE A 109 -15.28 16.20 4.33
N ASP A 110 -14.59 17.07 5.08
CA ASP A 110 -14.10 18.36 4.57
C ASP A 110 -13.06 18.19 3.44
N ALA A 111 -12.29 17.10 3.45
CA ALA A 111 -11.34 16.80 2.37
C ALA A 111 -12.05 16.57 1.01
N LEU A 112 -13.34 16.29 1.03
CA LEU A 112 -14.15 16.05 -0.18
C LEU A 112 -14.86 17.30 -0.70
N ALA A 113 -14.76 18.45 -0.04
CA ALA A 113 -15.41 19.69 -0.49
C ALA A 113 -15.01 20.05 -1.93
N ALA A 114 -13.75 19.83 -2.31
CA ALA A 114 -13.25 20.05 -3.68
C ALA A 114 -13.70 18.97 -4.68
N CYS A 115 -14.34 17.89 -4.24
CA CYS A 115 -14.77 16.76 -5.07
C CYS A 115 -16.24 16.83 -5.46
N ALA A 116 -16.94 17.96 -5.24
CA ALA A 116 -18.38 18.08 -5.42
C ALA A 116 -18.88 17.67 -6.83
N ALA A 117 -18.07 17.92 -7.87
CA ALA A 117 -18.41 17.52 -9.23
C ALA A 117 -18.40 15.99 -9.43
N GLN A 118 -17.44 15.30 -8.82
CA GLN A 118 -17.28 13.84 -8.88
C GLN A 118 -18.31 13.11 -8.01
N LEU A 119 -18.88 13.80 -7.02
CA LEU A 119 -19.89 13.26 -6.12
C LEU A 119 -21.31 13.40 -6.66
N ARG A 120 -21.52 14.04 -7.81
CA ARG A 120 -22.85 14.13 -8.44
C ARG A 120 -23.36 12.74 -8.79
N GLY A 121 -24.52 12.37 -8.21
CA GLY A 121 -25.12 11.06 -8.41
C GLY A 121 -24.53 9.94 -7.56
N VAL A 122 -23.47 10.21 -6.78
CA VAL A 122 -22.92 9.27 -5.80
C VAL A 122 -23.72 9.36 -4.51
N ARG A 123 -24.12 8.22 -3.95
CA ARG A 123 -24.70 8.19 -2.60
C ARG A 123 -23.57 8.31 -1.59
N CYS A 124 -23.58 9.40 -0.82
CA CYS A 124 -22.57 9.65 0.21
C CYS A 124 -23.12 9.30 1.58
N LEU A 125 -22.39 8.48 2.33
CA LEU A 125 -22.72 8.07 3.68
C LEU A 125 -21.62 8.51 4.66
N THR A 126 -22.07 8.98 5.82
CA THR A 126 -21.17 9.31 6.94
C THR A 126 -21.11 8.16 7.94
N LEU A 127 -19.90 7.72 8.26
CA LEU A 127 -19.60 6.86 9.39
C LEU A 127 -19.28 7.77 10.60
N GLY A 128 -20.18 7.83 11.56
CA GLY A 128 -20.10 8.69 12.74
C GLY A 128 -21.46 9.25 13.13
N SER A 129 -21.51 10.09 14.17
CA SER A 129 -22.73 10.56 14.79
C SER A 129 -23.37 11.79 14.11
N VAL A 130 -22.70 12.40 13.15
CA VAL A 130 -23.19 13.61 12.46
C VAL A 130 -23.01 13.44 10.96
N ALA A 131 -24.11 13.41 10.24
CA ALA A 131 -24.11 13.42 8.79
C ALA A 131 -23.81 14.82 8.25
N ALA A 132 -23.05 14.91 7.16
CA ALA A 132 -22.92 16.15 6.40
C ALA A 132 -24.27 16.50 5.72
N PRO A 133 -24.56 17.78 5.46
CA PRO A 133 -25.79 18.16 4.78
C PRO A 133 -25.99 17.42 3.46
N GLY A 134 -27.14 16.75 3.29
CA GLY A 134 -27.45 15.96 2.10
C GLY A 134 -26.82 14.57 2.04
N TRP A 135 -26.07 14.15 3.06
CA TRP A 135 -25.50 12.82 3.19
C TRP A 135 -26.40 11.91 4.04
N ILE A 136 -26.30 10.62 3.83
CA ILE A 136 -27.04 9.61 4.58
C ILE A 136 -26.22 9.22 5.80
N GLU A 137 -26.84 9.18 6.97
CA GLU A 137 -26.25 8.60 8.15
C GLU A 137 -26.21 7.07 8.01
N TRP A 138 -25.03 6.46 8.15
CA TRP A 138 -24.83 5.02 7.95
C TRP A 138 -25.78 4.14 8.76
N GLU A 139 -25.95 4.45 10.05
CA GLU A 139 -26.79 3.66 10.95
C GLU A 139 -28.30 3.85 10.69
N SER A 140 -28.71 4.89 9.95
CA SER A 140 -30.12 5.12 9.59
C SER A 140 -30.62 4.20 8.47
N VAL A 141 -29.72 3.55 7.73
CA VAL A 141 -30.09 2.67 6.61
C VAL A 141 -30.59 1.32 7.15
N ALA A 142 -31.89 1.07 7.03
CA ALA A 142 -32.48 -0.22 7.36
C ALA A 142 -31.99 -1.31 6.36
N PRO A 143 -31.54 -2.47 6.82
CA PRO A 143 -31.07 -3.52 5.92
C PRO A 143 -32.26 -4.16 5.17
N ALA A 144 -32.06 -4.50 3.90
CA ALA A 144 -32.98 -5.34 3.15
C ALA A 144 -32.89 -6.80 3.65
N THR A 145 -33.97 -7.54 3.48
CA THR A 145 -34.00 -8.99 3.68
C THR A 145 -33.73 -9.70 2.34
N GLY A 146 -33.25 -10.96 2.40
CA GLY A 146 -33.05 -11.75 1.17
C GLY A 146 -31.81 -11.27 0.36
N VAL A 147 -30.70 -11.00 1.05
CA VAL A 147 -29.44 -10.60 0.43
C VAL A 147 -28.96 -11.66 -0.56
N PRO A 148 -28.75 -11.34 -1.84
CA PRO A 148 -28.28 -12.31 -2.83
C PRO A 148 -26.86 -12.75 -2.53
N ASP A 149 -26.54 -14.00 -2.85
CA ASP A 149 -25.20 -14.55 -2.87
C ASP A 149 -24.69 -14.55 -4.33
N ALA A 150 -24.27 -13.38 -4.81
CA ALA A 150 -23.92 -13.13 -6.20
C ALA A 150 -22.43 -13.13 -6.47
N GLY A 151 -21.59 -13.24 -5.42
CA GLY A 151 -20.14 -13.29 -5.54
C GLY A 151 -19.65 -14.66 -6.00
N ASP A 152 -18.55 -14.69 -6.74
CA ASP A 152 -17.83 -15.92 -7.09
C ASP A 152 -16.32 -15.66 -7.01
N GLU A 153 -15.51 -16.73 -7.09
CA GLU A 153 -14.05 -16.60 -6.92
C GLU A 153 -13.37 -15.79 -8.04
N SER A 154 -13.96 -15.73 -9.21
CA SER A 154 -13.43 -14.97 -10.36
C SER A 154 -13.89 -13.51 -10.36
N ALA A 155 -14.88 -13.17 -9.51
CA ALA A 155 -15.40 -11.81 -9.43
C ALA A 155 -14.33 -10.82 -8.98
N PRO A 156 -14.21 -9.65 -9.63
CA PRO A 156 -13.41 -8.55 -9.13
C PRO A 156 -13.97 -8.08 -7.79
N LEU A 157 -13.08 -7.76 -6.85
CA LEU A 157 -13.50 -7.37 -5.50
C LEU A 157 -12.83 -6.10 -4.99
N LEU A 158 -11.56 -5.91 -5.29
CA LEU A 158 -10.79 -4.81 -4.73
C LEU A 158 -10.14 -3.99 -5.85
N ILE A 159 -10.33 -2.67 -5.82
CA ILE A 159 -9.60 -1.73 -6.68
C ILE A 159 -8.60 -1.01 -5.79
N CYS A 160 -7.33 -1.39 -5.86
CA CYS A 160 -6.25 -0.72 -5.15
C CYS A 160 -5.49 0.22 -6.08
N HIS A 161 -5.44 1.51 -5.73
CA HIS A 161 -4.75 2.50 -6.55
C HIS A 161 -3.25 2.50 -6.29
N THR A 162 -2.51 2.38 -7.37
CA THR A 162 -1.06 2.58 -7.41
C THR A 162 -0.73 3.95 -7.99
N SER A 163 0.43 4.46 -7.66
CA SER A 163 0.93 5.74 -8.20
C SER A 163 1.53 5.57 -9.59
N GLY A 164 0.88 5.00 -10.57
CA GLY A 164 1.29 4.70 -11.97
C GLY A 164 2.64 5.25 -12.47
N THR A 165 3.32 4.51 -13.36
CA THR A 165 4.67 4.85 -13.90
C THR A 165 4.74 6.15 -14.73
N ALA A 166 3.59 6.75 -15.08
CA ALA A 166 3.48 7.99 -15.84
C ALA A 166 2.91 9.14 -15.01
N GLY A 167 2.89 9.00 -13.66
CA GLY A 167 2.36 10.02 -12.76
C GLY A 167 0.84 9.98 -12.56
N GLU A 168 0.11 9.16 -13.33
CA GLU A 168 -1.32 8.99 -13.11
C GLU A 168 -1.59 7.71 -12.30
N PRO A 169 -2.36 7.80 -11.19
CA PRO A 169 -2.77 6.65 -10.42
C PRO A 169 -3.52 5.64 -11.30
N LYS A 170 -3.29 4.34 -11.08
CA LYS A 170 -4.04 3.27 -11.75
C LYS A 170 -4.66 2.35 -10.71
N GLY A 171 -5.91 2.01 -10.86
CA GLY A 171 -6.60 1.05 -10.00
C GLY A 171 -6.29 -0.39 -10.42
N ALA A 172 -5.45 -1.10 -9.69
CA ALA A 172 -5.26 -2.54 -9.92
C ALA A 172 -6.48 -3.31 -9.38
N VAL A 173 -7.07 -4.16 -10.23
CA VAL A 173 -8.27 -4.95 -9.92
C VAL A 173 -7.85 -6.33 -9.42
N LEU A 174 -8.14 -6.61 -8.16
CA LEU A 174 -7.88 -7.89 -7.52
C LEU A 174 -9.20 -8.67 -7.41
N THR A 175 -9.20 -9.90 -7.92
CA THR A 175 -10.34 -10.81 -7.81
C THR A 175 -10.38 -11.49 -6.44
N GLN A 176 -11.52 -12.07 -6.09
CA GLN A 176 -11.63 -12.90 -4.88
C GLN A 176 -10.63 -14.06 -4.92
N ARG A 177 -10.41 -14.66 -6.10
CA ARG A 177 -9.39 -15.70 -6.31
C ARG A 177 -7.98 -15.20 -6.02
N ALA A 178 -7.63 -13.99 -6.48
CA ALA A 178 -6.32 -13.41 -6.22
C ALA A 178 -6.07 -13.22 -4.72
N LEU A 179 -7.06 -12.72 -3.99
CA LEU A 179 -6.98 -12.56 -2.53
C LEU A 179 -6.88 -13.90 -1.80
N LEU A 180 -7.61 -14.94 -2.25
CA LEU A 180 -7.51 -16.28 -1.68
C LEU A 180 -6.10 -16.86 -1.84
N TRP A 181 -5.55 -16.85 -3.05
CA TRP A 181 -4.22 -17.42 -3.29
C TRP A 181 -3.12 -16.63 -2.60
N ASN A 182 -3.28 -15.31 -2.48
CA ASN A 182 -2.40 -14.51 -1.65
C ASN A 182 -2.50 -14.89 -0.16
N ALA A 183 -3.70 -15.18 0.34
CA ALA A 183 -3.86 -15.65 1.73
C ALA A 183 -3.21 -17.03 1.94
N VAL A 184 -3.27 -17.93 0.97
CA VAL A 184 -2.56 -19.22 0.99
C VAL A 184 -1.04 -19.02 0.99
N ASN A 185 -0.51 -18.12 0.15
CA ASN A 185 0.92 -17.78 0.17
C ASN A 185 1.34 -17.18 1.53
N SER A 186 0.53 -16.30 2.10
CA SER A 186 0.77 -15.72 3.42
C SER A 186 0.75 -16.79 4.54
N ALA A 187 -0.17 -17.75 4.47
CA ALA A 187 -0.24 -18.84 5.44
C ALA A 187 1.06 -19.65 5.44
N HIS A 188 1.60 -19.99 4.26
CA HIS A 188 2.88 -20.66 4.14
C HIS A 188 4.08 -19.77 4.57
N MET A 189 4.05 -18.47 4.23
CA MET A 189 5.10 -17.51 4.60
C MET A 189 5.30 -17.44 6.12
N HIS A 190 4.19 -17.44 6.88
CA HIS A 190 4.16 -17.16 8.31
C HIS A 190 3.95 -18.41 9.18
N ASP A 191 3.74 -19.59 8.58
CA ASP A 191 3.19 -20.76 9.29
C ASP A 191 1.93 -20.36 10.10
N LEU A 192 1.01 -19.67 9.42
CA LEU A 192 -0.14 -19.01 10.03
C LEU A 192 -1.20 -20.01 10.45
N THR A 193 -1.68 -19.87 11.69
CA THR A 193 -2.71 -20.72 12.29
C THR A 193 -3.81 -19.89 12.97
N SER A 194 -4.88 -20.53 13.39
CA SER A 194 -5.95 -19.88 14.18
C SER A 194 -5.52 -19.43 15.58
N ALA A 195 -4.36 -19.88 16.07
CA ALA A 195 -3.81 -19.44 17.35
C ALA A 195 -3.08 -18.09 17.26
N ASP A 196 -2.82 -17.60 16.04
CA ASP A 196 -2.08 -16.38 15.85
C ASP A 196 -2.89 -15.12 16.19
N ARG A 197 -2.16 -14.09 16.60
CA ARG A 197 -2.68 -12.77 16.93
C ARG A 197 -1.92 -11.73 16.13
N ILE A 198 -2.59 -11.15 15.15
CA ILE A 198 -1.98 -10.22 14.21
C ILE A 198 -2.19 -8.79 14.66
N LEU A 199 -1.13 -7.97 14.63
CA LEU A 199 -1.23 -6.53 14.79
C LEU A 199 -1.10 -5.85 13.43
N THR A 200 -2.15 -5.14 13.01
CA THR A 200 -2.17 -4.35 11.77
C THR A 200 -2.08 -2.87 12.09
N THR A 201 -0.96 -2.26 11.71
CA THR A 201 -0.71 -0.81 11.83
C THR A 201 -0.58 -0.13 10.46
N LEU A 202 -0.30 -0.91 9.42
CA LEU A 202 -0.24 -0.40 8.05
C LEU A 202 -1.64 -0.03 7.55
N PRO A 203 -1.74 0.99 6.67
CA PRO A 203 -3.03 1.40 6.13
C PRO A 203 -3.71 0.29 5.34
N LEU A 204 -5.00 0.08 5.59
CA LEU A 204 -5.82 -0.91 4.88
C LEU A 204 -6.15 -0.52 3.44
N PHE A 205 -5.94 0.73 3.04
CA PHE A 205 -6.06 1.14 1.64
C PHE A 205 -4.89 0.69 0.77
N HIS A 206 -3.84 0.13 1.38
CA HIS A 206 -2.73 -0.56 0.71
C HIS A 206 -2.81 -2.07 0.90
N VAL A 207 -2.45 -2.80 -0.15
CA VAL A 207 -2.34 -4.27 -0.10
C VAL A 207 -1.36 -4.75 0.97
N GLY A 208 -0.36 -3.95 1.35
CA GLY A 208 0.55 -4.25 2.45
C GLY A 208 -0.15 -4.40 3.79
N GLY A 209 -1.02 -3.46 4.15
CA GLY A 209 -1.82 -3.52 5.38
C GLY A 209 -2.97 -4.52 5.30
N LEU A 210 -3.60 -4.61 4.14
CA LEU A 210 -4.78 -5.45 3.97
C LEU A 210 -4.44 -6.91 3.71
N ASN A 211 -3.50 -7.20 2.80
CA ASN A 211 -3.36 -8.53 2.20
C ASN A 211 -2.14 -9.33 2.69
N ILE A 212 -1.13 -8.72 3.36
CA ILE A 212 0.02 -9.51 3.84
C ILE A 212 -0.37 -10.38 5.03
N GLN A 213 -1.07 -9.84 6.02
CA GLN A 213 -1.46 -10.58 7.23
C GLN A 213 -2.93 -10.43 7.61
N THR A 214 -3.60 -9.27 7.39
CA THR A 214 -4.94 -8.98 7.90
C THR A 214 -6.00 -9.93 7.32
N LEU A 215 -6.18 -9.97 6.00
CA LEU A 215 -7.11 -10.91 5.36
C LEU A 215 -6.67 -12.37 5.52
N PRO A 216 -5.37 -12.73 5.37
CA PRO A 216 -4.91 -14.08 5.66
C PRO A 216 -5.22 -14.56 7.08
N ALA A 217 -5.11 -13.70 8.09
CA ALA A 217 -5.48 -14.03 9.47
C ALA A 217 -6.98 -14.39 9.59
N LEU A 218 -7.83 -13.56 9.01
CA LEU A 218 -9.27 -13.80 9.00
C LEU A 218 -9.65 -15.07 8.21
N HIS A 219 -8.87 -15.42 7.18
CA HIS A 219 -9.01 -16.69 6.46
C HIS A 219 -8.64 -17.88 7.36
N ALA A 220 -7.54 -17.78 8.11
CA ALA A 220 -7.02 -18.85 8.96
C ALA A 220 -7.79 -19.03 10.29
N GLY A 221 -8.74 -18.17 10.62
CA GLY A 221 -9.45 -18.18 11.91
C GLY A 221 -8.66 -17.51 13.05
N ALA A 222 -7.60 -16.78 12.74
CA ALA A 222 -6.78 -16.02 13.69
C ALA A 222 -7.45 -14.70 14.09
N SER A 223 -6.89 -14.00 15.08
CA SER A 223 -7.39 -12.69 15.50
C SER A 223 -6.56 -11.54 14.93
N VAL A 224 -7.22 -10.41 14.64
CA VAL A 224 -6.59 -9.18 14.17
C VAL A 224 -6.86 -8.05 15.16
N THR A 225 -5.79 -7.47 15.70
CA THR A 225 -5.82 -6.17 16.38
C THR A 225 -5.48 -5.08 15.38
N LEU A 226 -6.40 -4.15 15.21
CA LEU A 226 -6.32 -3.10 14.23
C LEU A 226 -6.03 -1.76 14.93
N HIS A 227 -4.92 -1.14 14.59
CA HIS A 227 -4.64 0.24 14.99
C HIS A 227 -5.08 1.20 13.89
N ALA A 228 -5.81 2.25 14.26
CA ALA A 228 -6.26 3.27 13.32
C ALA A 228 -5.09 3.94 12.58
N LYS A 229 -3.98 4.16 13.31
CA LYS A 229 -2.70 4.67 12.82
C LYS A 229 -1.55 4.00 13.55
N PHE A 230 -0.37 4.04 12.96
CA PHE A 230 0.85 3.62 13.62
C PHE A 230 1.23 4.61 14.74
N ASP A 231 1.54 4.06 15.90
CA ASP A 231 2.18 4.72 17.04
C ASP A 231 3.10 3.70 17.70
N ALA A 232 4.40 4.02 17.83
CA ALA A 232 5.40 3.07 18.32
C ALA A 232 5.07 2.60 19.75
N GLY A 233 4.58 3.52 20.59
CA GLY A 233 4.18 3.22 21.94
C GLY A 233 3.03 2.25 22.03
N ALA A 234 1.98 2.51 21.27
CA ALA A 234 0.81 1.64 21.23
C ALA A 234 1.14 0.26 20.64
N VAL A 235 2.13 0.18 19.72
CA VAL A 235 2.60 -1.11 19.17
C VAL A 235 3.23 -1.95 20.28
N PHE A 236 4.12 -1.39 21.13
CA PHE A 236 4.70 -2.14 22.25
C PHE A 236 3.63 -2.60 23.24
N GLU A 237 2.69 -1.70 23.60
CA GLU A 237 1.59 -2.05 24.50
C GLU A 237 0.73 -3.20 23.96
N ALA A 238 0.43 -3.19 22.66
CA ALA A 238 -0.33 -4.26 22.02
C ALA A 238 0.45 -5.59 22.03
N ILE A 239 1.74 -5.57 21.70
CA ILE A 239 2.59 -6.75 21.72
C ILE A 239 2.58 -7.41 23.11
N GLU A 240 2.79 -6.63 24.14
CA GLU A 240 2.88 -7.12 25.53
C GLU A 240 1.51 -7.56 26.06
N ARG A 241 0.50 -6.70 25.97
CA ARG A 241 -0.81 -6.93 26.56
C ARG A 241 -1.63 -8.00 25.83
N GLU A 242 -1.61 -7.95 24.50
CA GLU A 242 -2.43 -8.82 23.65
C GLU A 242 -1.66 -10.04 23.15
N ARG A 243 -0.36 -10.14 23.51
CA ARG A 243 0.53 -11.25 23.11
C ARG A 243 0.52 -11.45 21.60
N ILE A 244 0.75 -10.36 20.86
CA ILE A 244 0.81 -10.37 19.40
C ILE A 244 1.88 -11.34 18.92
N THR A 245 1.55 -12.15 17.91
CA THR A 245 2.46 -13.15 17.36
C THR A 245 3.08 -12.73 16.04
N LEU A 246 2.38 -11.93 15.24
CA LEU A 246 2.79 -11.48 13.91
C LEU A 246 2.42 -10.02 13.68
N THR A 247 3.29 -9.29 13.01
CA THR A 247 2.99 -7.94 12.53
C THR A 247 3.76 -7.64 11.23
N VAL A 248 3.23 -6.70 10.43
CA VAL A 248 3.91 -6.15 9.26
C VAL A 248 4.27 -4.71 9.55
N LEU A 249 5.55 -4.38 9.45
CA LEU A 249 6.07 -3.03 9.67
C LEU A 249 6.96 -2.63 8.49
N VAL A 250 6.76 -1.44 7.95
CA VAL A 250 7.71 -0.89 6.97
C VAL A 250 8.98 -0.41 7.68
N PRO A 251 10.12 -0.29 6.98
CA PRO A 251 11.40 0.08 7.61
C PRO A 251 11.34 1.35 8.44
N THR A 252 10.59 2.37 8.01
CA THR A 252 10.43 3.62 8.79
C THR A 252 9.72 3.40 10.13
N GLN A 253 8.75 2.50 10.20
CA GLN A 253 8.08 2.14 11.45
C GLN A 253 9.03 1.33 12.36
N LEU A 254 9.82 0.41 11.80
CA LEU A 254 10.84 -0.31 12.55
C LEU A 254 11.89 0.62 13.14
N VAL A 255 12.36 1.61 12.37
CA VAL A 255 13.29 2.63 12.87
C VAL A 255 12.65 3.44 13.99
N ALA A 256 11.41 3.90 13.82
CA ALA A 256 10.70 4.63 14.88
C ALA A 256 10.51 3.80 16.17
N MET A 257 10.28 2.48 16.05
CA MET A 257 10.27 1.60 17.22
C MET A 257 11.65 1.46 17.87
N MET A 258 12.72 1.40 17.08
CA MET A 258 14.09 1.31 17.60
C MET A 258 14.57 2.60 18.29
N GLU A 259 14.01 3.74 17.91
CA GLU A 259 14.26 5.05 18.54
C GLU A 259 13.45 5.26 19.84
N ASP A 260 12.38 4.49 20.06
CA ASP A 260 11.59 4.54 21.29
C ASP A 260 12.37 3.86 22.44
N ALA A 261 12.35 4.47 23.62
CA ALA A 261 13.07 3.97 24.81
C ALA A 261 12.66 2.53 25.21
N ARG A 262 11.44 2.12 24.89
CA ARG A 262 10.93 0.76 25.16
C ARG A 262 11.56 -0.32 24.28
N TRP A 263 12.18 0.05 23.16
CA TRP A 263 12.83 -0.94 22.29
C TRP A 263 13.79 -1.87 23.04
N ALA A 264 14.55 -1.32 24.00
CA ALA A 264 15.52 -2.10 24.75
C ALA A 264 14.88 -3.05 25.78
N SER A 265 13.72 -2.70 26.35
CA SER A 265 13.14 -3.36 27.53
C SER A 265 11.81 -4.08 27.28
N ALA A 266 11.07 -3.74 26.23
CA ALA A 266 9.77 -4.36 25.94
C ALA A 266 9.86 -5.87 25.78
N ASP A 267 8.86 -6.59 26.27
CA ASP A 267 8.73 -8.04 26.07
C ASP A 267 8.20 -8.35 24.66
N LEU A 268 9.13 -8.72 23.75
CA LEU A 268 8.82 -9.14 22.39
C LEU A 268 8.69 -10.66 22.25
N SER A 269 8.70 -11.42 23.34
CA SER A 269 8.77 -12.90 23.31
C SER A 269 7.55 -13.57 22.68
N SER A 270 6.42 -12.87 22.55
CA SER A 270 5.24 -13.39 21.83
C SER A 270 5.38 -13.32 20.31
N LEU A 271 6.21 -12.41 19.79
CA LEU A 271 6.41 -12.26 18.35
C LEU A 271 7.17 -13.44 17.76
N ARG A 272 6.54 -14.15 16.86
CA ARG A 272 7.16 -15.22 16.06
C ARG A 272 7.90 -14.65 14.85
N VAL A 273 7.35 -13.59 14.24
CA VAL A 273 7.91 -12.95 13.04
C VAL A 273 7.44 -11.51 12.96
N ILE A 274 8.34 -10.63 12.55
CA ILE A 274 8.00 -9.33 11.95
C ILE A 274 8.24 -9.44 10.44
N SER A 275 7.25 -9.07 9.64
CA SER A 275 7.39 -8.99 8.18
C SER A 275 7.64 -7.55 7.77
N THR A 276 8.45 -7.36 6.74
CA THR A 276 8.71 -6.04 6.14
C THR A 276 8.76 -6.14 4.63
N GLY A 277 8.50 -5.02 3.95
CA GLY A 277 8.50 -4.92 2.50
C GLY A 277 8.39 -3.48 2.03
N SER A 278 7.91 -3.29 0.81
CA SER A 278 7.76 -1.99 0.12
C SER A 278 9.07 -1.33 -0.32
N THR A 279 10.21 -1.73 0.24
CA THR A 279 11.55 -1.29 -0.18
C THR A 279 12.56 -2.40 0.10
N ILE A 280 13.72 -2.30 -0.53
CA ILE A 280 14.86 -3.17 -0.25
C ILE A 280 15.42 -2.80 1.11
N ILE A 281 15.62 -3.79 1.99
CA ILE A 281 16.26 -3.60 3.27
C ILE A 281 17.68 -4.19 3.29
N GLY A 282 18.60 -3.44 3.89
CA GLY A 282 19.96 -3.95 4.09
C GLY A 282 20.02 -4.98 5.24
N PRO A 283 21.05 -5.87 5.22
CA PRO A 283 21.26 -6.88 6.25
C PRO A 283 21.33 -6.32 7.68
N GLY A 284 21.84 -5.09 7.85
CA GLY A 284 21.97 -4.44 9.16
C GLY A 284 20.64 -4.29 9.91
N LEU A 285 19.55 -3.99 9.22
CA LEU A 285 18.22 -3.90 9.84
C LEU A 285 17.75 -5.27 10.33
N VAL A 286 17.94 -6.31 9.50
CA VAL A 286 17.58 -7.69 9.84
C VAL A 286 18.31 -8.14 11.11
N HIS A 287 19.63 -7.90 11.19
CA HIS A 287 20.44 -8.28 12.34
C HIS A 287 20.07 -7.53 13.61
N ARG A 288 19.72 -6.23 13.52
CA ARG A 288 19.27 -5.45 14.67
C ARG A 288 17.96 -5.96 15.28
N VAL A 289 17.01 -6.37 14.44
CA VAL A 289 15.75 -6.96 14.92
C VAL A 289 15.99 -8.37 15.47
N ALA A 290 16.78 -9.19 14.77
CA ALA A 290 17.15 -10.53 15.21
C ALA A 290 17.88 -10.54 16.56
N ALA A 291 18.66 -9.50 16.89
CA ALA A 291 19.30 -9.34 18.21
C ALA A 291 18.28 -9.19 19.35
N ARG A 292 17.02 -8.85 19.06
CA ARG A 292 15.89 -8.86 20.01
C ARG A 292 15.16 -10.20 20.08
N GLY A 293 15.69 -11.25 19.44
CA GLY A 293 15.10 -12.60 19.42
C GLY A 293 13.94 -12.76 18.43
N VAL A 294 13.66 -11.78 17.58
CA VAL A 294 12.54 -11.82 16.62
C VAL A 294 13.06 -11.88 15.19
N PRO A 295 12.69 -12.88 14.38
CA PRO A 295 13.02 -12.91 12.96
C PRO A 295 12.37 -11.74 12.21
N LEU A 296 13.14 -10.98 11.42
CA LEU A 296 12.65 -10.02 10.46
C LEU A 296 12.72 -10.63 9.07
N ILE A 297 11.56 -10.88 8.44
CA ILE A 297 11.49 -11.46 7.11
C ILE A 297 11.04 -10.42 6.08
N GLN A 298 11.59 -10.53 4.89
CA GLN A 298 11.22 -9.67 3.77
C GLN A 298 10.20 -10.34 2.87
N VAL A 299 9.23 -9.55 2.38
CA VAL A 299 8.29 -9.89 1.33
C VAL A 299 8.47 -8.92 0.17
N TYR A 300 8.47 -9.44 -1.05
CA TYR A 300 8.50 -8.65 -2.28
C TYR A 300 7.24 -8.90 -3.11
N GLY A 301 6.83 -7.85 -3.76
CA GLY A 301 5.74 -7.78 -4.71
C GLY A 301 5.17 -6.38 -4.78
N SER A 302 4.09 -6.26 -5.52
CA SER A 302 3.40 -5.00 -5.80
C SER A 302 1.90 -5.16 -5.59
N THR A 303 1.14 -4.09 -5.73
CA THR A 303 -0.33 -4.16 -5.72
C THR A 303 -0.85 -5.15 -6.76
N GLU A 304 -0.21 -5.19 -7.92
CA GLU A 304 -0.54 -6.06 -9.06
C GLU A 304 -0.29 -7.55 -8.77
N THR A 305 0.51 -7.87 -7.74
CA THR A 305 0.77 -9.26 -7.30
C THR A 305 0.06 -9.64 -6.00
N CYS A 306 -0.72 -8.73 -5.39
CA CYS A 306 -1.67 -8.92 -4.28
C CYS A 306 -1.16 -8.98 -2.82
N PRO A 307 0.03 -8.69 -2.34
CA PRO A 307 1.31 -8.30 -2.94
C PRO A 307 2.40 -9.38 -2.81
N ILE A 308 2.10 -10.63 -2.47
CA ILE A 308 3.10 -11.65 -2.13
C ILE A 308 3.55 -12.39 -3.40
N ALA A 309 4.71 -12.00 -3.95
CA ALA A 309 5.35 -12.69 -5.08
C ALA A 309 6.54 -13.53 -4.62
N THR A 310 7.39 -13.00 -3.71
CA THR A 310 8.47 -13.74 -3.05
C THR A 310 8.52 -13.40 -1.57
N TYR A 311 9.12 -14.26 -0.76
CA TYR A 311 9.35 -14.00 0.68
C TYR A 311 10.50 -14.83 1.24
N VAL A 312 11.10 -14.31 2.32
CA VAL A 312 12.01 -15.05 3.20
C VAL A 312 11.20 -15.70 4.31
N ARG A 313 11.47 -16.95 4.67
CA ARG A 313 10.87 -17.60 5.85
C ARG A 313 11.69 -17.33 7.10
N ALA A 314 11.07 -17.45 8.27
CA ALA A 314 11.69 -17.14 9.57
C ALA A 314 13.02 -17.87 9.79
N ALA A 315 13.12 -19.15 9.39
CA ALA A 315 14.34 -19.94 9.50
C ALA A 315 15.52 -19.38 8.69
N ASP A 316 15.24 -18.67 7.59
CA ASP A 316 16.24 -18.12 6.69
C ASP A 316 16.48 -16.61 6.89
N ALA A 317 15.76 -15.97 7.82
CA ALA A 317 15.75 -14.53 7.99
C ALA A 317 17.16 -13.91 8.07
N VAL A 318 18.03 -14.48 8.90
CA VAL A 318 19.42 -14.01 9.07
C VAL A 318 20.31 -14.49 7.94
N ARG A 319 20.18 -15.75 7.52
CA ARG A 319 21.01 -16.35 6.46
C ARG A 319 20.82 -15.66 5.11
N LYS A 320 19.59 -15.25 4.80
CA LYS A 320 19.22 -14.58 3.54
C LYS A 320 18.92 -13.08 3.74
N ALA A 321 19.55 -12.48 4.75
CA ALA A 321 19.44 -11.05 4.98
C ALA A 321 19.88 -10.24 3.74
N GLY A 322 19.02 -9.34 3.28
CA GLY A 322 19.22 -8.55 2.05
C GLY A 322 18.62 -9.16 0.79
N SER A 323 18.10 -10.40 0.85
CA SER A 323 17.31 -10.98 -0.24
C SER A 323 15.83 -10.62 -0.12
N ALA A 324 15.17 -10.51 -1.25
CA ALA A 324 13.70 -10.36 -1.34
C ALA A 324 12.95 -11.71 -1.17
N GLY A 325 13.68 -12.83 -1.01
CA GLY A 325 13.12 -14.14 -0.73
C GLY A 325 13.03 -15.07 -1.94
N ALA A 326 12.61 -16.30 -1.69
CA ALA A 326 12.31 -17.27 -2.72
C ALA A 326 10.90 -17.03 -3.30
N PRO A 327 10.60 -17.51 -4.52
CA PRO A 327 9.27 -17.45 -5.10
C PRO A 327 8.22 -17.99 -4.12
N ALA A 328 7.10 -17.27 -3.97
CA ALA A 328 6.00 -17.73 -3.13
C ALA A 328 5.47 -19.08 -3.63
N LEU A 329 4.91 -19.88 -2.72
CA LEU A 329 4.51 -21.28 -2.99
C LEU A 329 3.65 -21.41 -4.27
N HIS A 330 2.84 -20.41 -4.57
CA HIS A 330 1.96 -20.38 -5.74
C HIS A 330 2.30 -19.26 -6.73
N CYS A 331 3.56 -18.81 -6.75
CA CYS A 331 4.06 -17.84 -7.71
C CYS A 331 5.28 -18.40 -8.45
N GLU A 332 5.39 -18.01 -9.70
CA GLU A 332 6.56 -18.24 -10.53
C GLU A 332 7.25 -16.90 -10.79
N ILE A 333 8.56 -16.91 -10.66
CA ILE A 333 9.42 -15.76 -10.96
C ILE A 333 10.32 -16.13 -12.13
N ARG A 334 10.38 -15.27 -13.14
CA ARG A 334 11.36 -15.33 -14.21
C ARG A 334 12.16 -14.04 -14.22
N ILE A 335 13.43 -14.16 -14.57
CA ILE A 335 14.30 -13.02 -14.83
C ILE A 335 14.65 -13.04 -16.30
N VAL A 336 14.35 -11.93 -17.02
CA VAL A 336 14.49 -11.91 -18.48
C VAL A 336 15.31 -10.70 -18.96
N ASP A 337 16.00 -10.88 -20.09
CA ASP A 337 16.65 -9.80 -20.82
C ASP A 337 15.64 -8.90 -21.56
N ASP A 338 16.11 -7.86 -22.25
CA ASP A 338 15.26 -6.95 -23.02
C ASP A 338 14.58 -7.61 -24.23
N ALA A 339 15.02 -8.81 -24.63
CA ALA A 339 14.37 -9.62 -25.66
C ALA A 339 13.35 -10.62 -25.07
N GLY A 340 13.11 -10.60 -23.76
CA GLY A 340 12.18 -11.49 -23.04
C GLY A 340 12.69 -12.92 -22.85
N ARG A 341 13.99 -13.16 -23.02
CA ARG A 341 14.63 -14.48 -22.81
C ARG A 341 15.14 -14.61 -21.38
N ASP A 342 15.00 -15.80 -20.81
CA ASP A 342 15.51 -16.08 -19.48
C ASP A 342 17.01 -15.86 -19.42
N VAL A 343 17.49 -15.24 -18.32
CA VAL A 343 18.91 -15.06 -18.04
C VAL A 343 19.38 -16.09 -17.00
N PRO A 344 20.68 -16.44 -16.99
CA PRO A 344 21.26 -17.31 -15.95
C PRO A 344 21.13 -16.71 -14.55
N ARG A 345 21.24 -17.57 -13.52
CA ARG A 345 21.33 -17.13 -12.12
C ARG A 345 22.50 -16.16 -11.93
N GLY A 346 22.33 -15.19 -11.05
CA GLY A 346 23.30 -14.11 -10.81
C GLY A 346 23.34 -13.02 -11.89
N VAL A 347 22.60 -13.16 -12.98
CA VAL A 347 22.52 -12.15 -14.04
C VAL A 347 21.27 -11.32 -13.87
N ASP A 348 21.42 -9.98 -13.88
CA ASP A 348 20.31 -9.05 -13.74
C ASP A 348 19.44 -9.00 -15.00
N GLY A 349 18.12 -8.95 -14.78
CA GLY A 349 17.13 -8.79 -15.81
C GLY A 349 15.81 -8.30 -15.22
N GLU A 350 14.79 -8.12 -16.07
CA GLU A 350 13.45 -7.76 -15.61
C GLU A 350 12.80 -8.91 -14.84
N ILE A 351 12.20 -8.59 -13.69
CA ILE A 351 11.49 -9.54 -12.84
C ILE A 351 10.07 -9.69 -13.38
N LEU A 352 9.74 -10.90 -13.83
CA LEU A 352 8.39 -11.28 -14.25
C LEU A 352 7.73 -12.15 -13.18
N VAL A 353 6.45 -11.91 -12.94
CA VAL A 353 5.66 -12.64 -11.93
C VAL A 353 4.47 -13.31 -12.58
N ARG A 354 4.27 -14.61 -12.33
CA ARG A 354 3.07 -15.36 -12.68
C ARG A 354 2.50 -16.05 -11.45
N GLY A 355 1.20 -16.04 -11.31
CA GLY A 355 0.51 -16.76 -10.23
C GLY A 355 -0.96 -16.39 -10.16
N PRO A 356 -1.75 -17.18 -9.43
CA PRO A 356 -3.19 -16.94 -9.31
C PRO A 356 -3.52 -15.70 -8.45
N SER A 357 -2.53 -15.13 -7.76
CA SER A 357 -2.64 -13.88 -7.00
C SER A 357 -2.41 -12.62 -7.84
N VAL A 358 -1.95 -12.76 -9.10
CA VAL A 358 -1.75 -11.61 -9.99
C VAL A 358 -3.10 -10.96 -10.32
N MET A 359 -3.11 -9.64 -10.42
CA MET A 359 -4.30 -8.84 -10.73
C MET A 359 -4.98 -9.27 -12.02
N GLN A 360 -6.26 -8.99 -12.14
CA GLN A 360 -7.00 -9.15 -13.37
C GLN A 360 -6.57 -8.14 -14.45
N GLY A 361 -6.18 -6.94 -14.03
CA GLY A 361 -5.78 -5.83 -14.88
C GLY A 361 -5.98 -4.49 -14.16
N TYR A 362 -5.77 -3.40 -14.88
CA TYR A 362 -6.05 -2.07 -14.37
C TYR A 362 -7.49 -1.65 -14.71
N TRP A 363 -8.16 -1.03 -13.76
CA TRP A 363 -9.53 -0.54 -13.88
C TRP A 363 -9.65 0.46 -15.03
N ASN A 364 -10.56 0.20 -15.97
CA ASN A 364 -10.82 1.04 -17.14
C ASN A 364 -9.56 1.40 -17.98
N ALA A 365 -8.48 0.63 -17.89
CA ALA A 365 -7.21 0.91 -18.57
C ALA A 365 -6.68 -0.31 -19.36
N PRO A 366 -7.37 -0.73 -20.45
CA PRO A 366 -7.02 -1.94 -21.20
C PRO A 366 -5.63 -1.87 -21.83
N ALA A 367 -5.21 -0.72 -22.33
CA ALA A 367 -3.87 -0.55 -22.91
C ALA A 367 -2.76 -0.72 -21.85
N ALA A 368 -2.94 -0.15 -20.64
CA ALA A 368 -2.01 -0.34 -19.55
C ALA A 368 -2.00 -1.79 -19.04
N THR A 369 -3.16 -2.46 -19.04
CA THR A 369 -3.28 -3.88 -18.69
C THR A 369 -2.50 -4.74 -19.69
N ALA A 370 -2.71 -4.55 -20.99
CA ALA A 370 -1.99 -5.29 -22.03
C ALA A 370 -0.47 -5.06 -22.01
N ALA A 371 -0.03 -3.85 -21.61
CA ALA A 371 1.38 -3.56 -21.44
C ALA A 371 2.01 -4.24 -20.20
N ALA A 372 1.23 -4.38 -19.11
CA ALA A 372 1.70 -4.95 -17.86
C ALA A 372 1.55 -6.48 -17.80
N LEU A 373 0.55 -7.05 -18.47
CA LEU A 373 0.26 -8.49 -18.48
C LEU A 373 0.52 -9.06 -19.86
N GLN A 374 1.69 -9.67 -20.05
CA GLN A 374 2.09 -10.24 -21.34
C GLN A 374 2.44 -11.71 -21.18
N GLN A 375 1.99 -12.55 -22.10
CA GLN A 375 2.28 -13.98 -22.11
C GLN A 375 1.97 -14.71 -20.79
N GLY A 376 0.97 -14.21 -20.02
CA GLY A 376 0.57 -14.77 -18.74
C GLY A 376 1.45 -14.33 -17.55
N TYR A 377 2.39 -13.41 -17.76
CA TYR A 377 3.22 -12.81 -16.72
C TYR A 377 2.90 -11.35 -16.50
N TYR A 378 3.01 -10.92 -15.27
CA TYR A 378 3.08 -9.51 -14.91
C TYR A 378 4.53 -9.02 -15.04
N HIS A 379 4.72 -8.00 -15.87
CA HIS A 379 5.97 -7.29 -16.05
C HIS A 379 6.12 -6.24 -14.95
N SER A 380 6.95 -6.52 -13.94
CA SER A 380 7.04 -5.68 -12.74
C SER A 380 7.71 -4.33 -13.01
N GLY A 381 8.57 -4.26 -14.02
CA GLY A 381 9.44 -3.12 -14.26
C GLY A 381 10.58 -3.01 -13.24
N ASP A 382 10.70 -3.96 -12.31
CA ASP A 382 11.83 -4.08 -11.40
C ASP A 382 12.93 -4.93 -12.04
N VAL A 383 14.18 -4.66 -11.70
CA VAL A 383 15.37 -5.37 -12.17
C VAL A 383 16.02 -6.10 -11.02
N GLY A 384 16.41 -7.35 -11.24
CA GLY A 384 17.07 -8.17 -10.25
C GLY A 384 17.53 -9.50 -10.79
N HIS A 385 18.02 -10.36 -9.91
CA HIS A 385 18.46 -11.70 -10.25
C HIS A 385 18.07 -12.71 -9.18
N LEU A 386 18.08 -13.98 -9.55
CA LEU A 386 18.01 -15.10 -8.62
C LEU A 386 19.44 -15.56 -8.27
N ASP A 387 19.72 -15.72 -6.97
CA ASP A 387 20.99 -16.31 -6.53
C ASP A 387 21.03 -17.83 -6.83
N GLU A 388 22.17 -18.48 -6.52
CA GLU A 388 22.37 -19.91 -6.78
C GLU A 388 21.36 -20.81 -6.05
N GLU A 389 20.79 -20.33 -4.93
CA GLU A 389 19.75 -21.03 -4.18
C GLU A 389 18.32 -20.66 -4.63
N GLY A 390 18.17 -19.75 -5.61
CA GLY A 390 16.88 -19.33 -6.14
C GLY A 390 16.19 -18.22 -5.32
N TYR A 391 16.93 -17.49 -4.47
CA TYR A 391 16.44 -16.32 -3.78
C TYR A 391 16.59 -15.07 -4.65
N LEU A 392 15.54 -14.26 -4.67
CA LEU A 392 15.49 -13.02 -5.45
C LEU A 392 16.29 -11.89 -4.78
N HIS A 393 17.11 -11.22 -5.55
CA HIS A 393 17.75 -9.96 -5.21
C HIS A 393 17.26 -8.88 -6.14
N VAL A 394 16.59 -7.87 -5.59
CA VAL A 394 16.09 -6.71 -6.36
C VAL A 394 17.18 -5.64 -6.36
N VAL A 395 17.59 -5.19 -7.53
CA VAL A 395 18.72 -4.27 -7.72
C VAL A 395 18.25 -2.84 -7.98
N SER A 396 17.24 -2.67 -8.84
CA SER A 396 16.74 -1.35 -9.25
C SER A 396 15.34 -1.43 -9.85
N ARG A 397 14.86 -0.30 -10.36
CA ARG A 397 13.68 -0.26 -11.24
C ARG A 397 14.07 0.21 -12.64
N LYS A 398 13.41 -0.32 -13.66
CA LYS A 398 13.55 0.17 -15.04
C LYS A 398 13.18 1.66 -15.16
N LYS A 399 12.35 2.15 -14.26
CA LYS A 399 11.89 3.56 -14.24
C LYS A 399 12.04 4.09 -12.81
N ASP A 400 12.99 4.94 -12.63
CA ASP A 400 13.42 5.68 -11.44
C ASP A 400 12.35 6.09 -10.39
N MET A 401 11.56 5.13 -9.93
CA MET A 401 10.58 5.37 -8.87
C MET A 401 11.30 5.57 -7.53
N ILE A 402 10.87 6.56 -6.78
CA ILE A 402 11.42 6.88 -5.46
C ILE A 402 10.59 6.15 -4.41
N ILE A 403 11.26 5.44 -3.50
CA ILE A 403 10.61 4.74 -2.41
C ILE A 403 10.92 5.45 -1.10
N SER A 404 9.98 6.26 -0.63
CA SER A 404 10.14 7.02 0.59
C SER A 404 9.15 6.59 1.67
N GLY A 405 9.66 6.07 2.78
CA GLY A 405 8.82 5.64 3.90
C GLY A 405 7.80 4.54 3.55
N GLY A 406 8.13 3.68 2.59
CA GLY A 406 7.24 2.63 2.10
C GLY A 406 6.19 3.11 1.09
N GLU A 407 6.19 4.39 0.74
CA GLU A 407 5.31 4.96 -0.27
C GLU A 407 6.05 5.09 -1.60
N ASN A 408 5.41 4.66 -2.66
CA ASN A 408 5.91 4.79 -4.02
C ASN A 408 5.63 6.21 -4.52
N ILE A 409 6.69 6.94 -4.88
CA ILE A 409 6.61 8.29 -5.40
C ILE A 409 7.19 8.28 -6.81
N TYR A 410 6.40 8.73 -7.76
CA TYR A 410 6.87 8.83 -9.14
C TYR A 410 7.35 10.26 -9.42
N PRO A 411 8.59 10.40 -9.92
CA PRO A 411 9.12 11.70 -10.30
C PRO A 411 8.16 12.54 -11.14
N ALA A 412 7.48 11.92 -12.11
CA ALA A 412 6.56 12.60 -13.01
C ALA A 412 5.38 13.30 -12.28
N GLU A 413 4.90 12.77 -11.16
CA GLU A 413 3.84 13.44 -10.38
C GLU A 413 4.34 14.74 -9.74
N VAL A 414 5.56 14.70 -9.21
CA VAL A 414 6.20 15.86 -8.57
C VAL A 414 6.63 16.87 -9.62
N GLU A 415 7.23 16.40 -10.73
CA GLU A 415 7.60 17.22 -11.89
C GLU A 415 6.39 17.91 -12.52
N GLY A 416 5.24 17.24 -12.57
CA GLY A 416 3.98 17.81 -13.05
C GLY A 416 3.54 19.06 -12.28
N VAL A 417 3.71 19.07 -10.95
CA VAL A 417 3.44 20.25 -10.12
C VAL A 417 4.44 21.37 -10.41
N LEU A 418 5.73 21.03 -10.56
CA LEU A 418 6.79 21.99 -10.84
C LEU A 418 6.64 22.63 -12.21
N ALA A 419 6.19 21.89 -13.22
CA ALA A 419 6.02 22.36 -14.58
C ALA A 419 4.98 23.49 -14.74
N GLU A 420 4.06 23.63 -13.78
CA GLU A 420 3.05 24.69 -13.78
C GLU A 420 3.61 26.05 -13.29
N CYS A 421 4.78 26.05 -12.66
CA CYS A 421 5.43 27.25 -12.17
C CYS A 421 6.20 27.97 -13.27
N ARG A 422 5.79 29.19 -13.62
CA ARG A 422 6.43 29.98 -14.68
C ARG A 422 7.90 30.32 -14.42
N ALA A 423 8.31 30.41 -13.15
CA ALA A 423 9.68 30.68 -12.74
C ALA A 423 10.62 29.45 -12.88
N ILE A 424 10.07 28.28 -13.16
CA ILE A 424 10.85 27.08 -13.43
C ILE A 424 10.96 26.89 -14.94
N GLU A 425 12.18 26.75 -15.42
CA GLU A 425 12.47 26.43 -16.81
C GLU A 425 12.44 24.92 -17.03
N GLU A 426 13.15 24.20 -16.17
CA GLU A 426 13.23 22.74 -16.19
C GLU A 426 13.26 22.19 -14.76
N ALA A 427 12.73 21.00 -14.58
CA ALA A 427 12.85 20.26 -13.33
C ALA A 427 13.11 18.77 -13.61
N CYS A 428 13.88 18.14 -12.73
CA CYS A 428 14.07 16.70 -12.70
C CYS A 428 14.02 16.24 -11.25
N VAL A 429 13.18 15.27 -10.97
CA VAL A 429 12.99 14.75 -9.62
C VAL A 429 13.64 13.37 -9.49
N VAL A 430 14.45 13.21 -8.45
CA VAL A 430 15.19 11.96 -8.19
C VAL A 430 15.10 11.58 -6.73
N GLY A 431 15.26 10.27 -6.45
CA GLY A 431 15.49 9.77 -5.11
C GLY A 431 16.93 9.98 -4.68
N ARG A 432 17.12 10.39 -3.43
CA ARG A 432 18.42 10.38 -2.75
C ARG A 432 18.34 9.44 -1.57
N PRO A 433 19.31 8.53 -1.36
CA PRO A 433 19.32 7.62 -0.21
C PRO A 433 19.22 8.39 1.11
N ASP A 434 18.42 7.87 2.02
CA ASP A 434 18.17 8.41 3.36
C ASP A 434 18.06 7.26 4.36
N GLU A 435 18.78 7.34 5.46
CA GLU A 435 18.83 6.28 6.47
C GLU A 435 17.46 6.00 7.12
N ARG A 436 16.61 7.01 7.23
CA ARG A 436 15.31 6.92 7.88
C ARG A 436 14.20 6.51 6.92
N TRP A 437 14.23 7.04 5.69
CA TRP A 437 13.12 6.93 4.75
C TRP A 437 13.38 5.94 3.61
N GLY A 438 14.57 5.36 3.52
CA GLY A 438 15.07 4.61 2.38
C GLY A 438 15.55 5.56 1.30
N GLU A 439 14.63 6.35 0.75
CA GLU A 439 14.95 7.48 -0.12
C GLU A 439 14.15 8.72 0.28
N VAL A 440 14.65 9.89 -0.12
CA VAL A 440 13.91 11.15 -0.05
C VAL A 440 13.82 11.79 -1.42
N VAL A 441 12.70 12.44 -1.67
CA VAL A 441 12.44 13.16 -2.92
C VAL A 441 13.32 14.40 -2.95
N VAL A 442 14.12 14.55 -4.02
CA VAL A 442 14.92 15.75 -4.29
C VAL A 442 14.54 16.29 -5.67
N ALA A 443 14.21 17.59 -5.74
CA ALA A 443 13.95 18.27 -7.00
C ALA A 443 15.16 19.07 -7.43
N ALA A 444 15.74 18.70 -8.56
CA ALA A 444 16.75 19.48 -9.27
C ALA A 444 16.04 20.44 -10.23
N ILE A 445 16.24 21.74 -10.07
CA ILE A 445 15.48 22.79 -10.75
C ILE A 445 16.40 23.74 -11.48
N VAL A 446 16.07 24.02 -12.73
CA VAL A 446 16.65 25.11 -13.50
C VAL A 446 15.69 26.30 -13.44
N ARG A 447 16.16 27.43 -12.93
CA ARG A 447 15.37 28.65 -12.84
C ARG A 447 15.28 29.32 -14.20
N ARG A 448 14.11 29.87 -14.50
CA ARG A 448 14.00 30.76 -15.66
C ARG A 448 14.75 32.08 -15.41
N SER A 449 15.50 32.51 -16.39
CA SER A 449 16.30 33.74 -16.28
C SER A 449 15.42 34.94 -15.93
N GLY A 450 15.83 35.70 -14.91
CA GLY A 450 15.13 36.91 -14.47
C GLY A 450 13.97 36.68 -13.49
N GLU A 451 13.58 35.41 -13.21
CA GLU A 451 12.50 35.10 -12.24
C GLU A 451 13.10 34.73 -10.89
N PRO A 452 12.78 35.44 -9.79
CA PRO A 452 13.20 35.08 -8.47
C PRO A 452 12.41 33.80 -8.02
N LEU A 453 13.14 32.83 -7.52
CA LEU A 453 12.54 31.59 -7.01
C LEU A 453 13.35 31.08 -5.83
N THR A 454 12.76 31.01 -4.66
CA THR A 454 13.38 30.46 -3.45
C THR A 454 12.98 29.00 -3.22
N VAL A 455 13.67 28.31 -2.30
CA VAL A 455 13.30 26.95 -1.87
C VAL A 455 11.89 26.95 -1.28
N GLN A 456 11.53 27.98 -0.49
CA GLN A 456 10.21 28.10 0.12
C GLN A 456 9.10 28.28 -0.93
N ASP A 457 9.35 29.08 -1.97
CA ASP A 457 8.38 29.24 -3.06
C ASP A 457 8.12 27.91 -3.76
N VAL A 458 9.18 27.13 -4.02
CA VAL A 458 9.03 25.79 -4.64
C VAL A 458 8.26 24.84 -3.74
N LEU A 459 8.56 24.78 -2.43
CA LEU A 459 7.86 23.90 -1.50
C LEU A 459 6.38 24.26 -1.36
N ALA A 460 6.05 25.54 -1.39
CA ALA A 460 4.67 26.02 -1.33
C ALA A 460 3.82 25.61 -2.55
N LEU A 461 4.44 25.28 -3.70
CA LEU A 461 3.71 24.80 -4.89
C LEU A 461 2.97 23.49 -4.64
N PHE A 462 3.41 22.70 -3.69
CA PHE A 462 2.86 21.35 -3.42
C PHE A 462 1.69 21.36 -2.44
N ASP A 463 1.51 22.46 -1.69
CA ASP A 463 0.51 22.53 -0.63
C ASP A 463 -0.92 22.36 -1.18
N GLY A 464 -1.63 21.36 -0.65
CA GLY A 464 -2.99 21.06 -1.07
C GLY A 464 -3.13 20.45 -2.47
N ARG A 465 -2.03 20.17 -3.20
CA ARG A 465 -2.05 19.68 -4.58
C ARG A 465 -1.74 18.20 -4.70
N ILE A 466 -0.72 17.74 -3.97
CA ILE A 466 -0.36 16.33 -3.86
C ILE A 466 -0.11 15.99 -2.38
N ALA A 467 -0.08 14.70 -2.06
CA ALA A 467 0.12 14.25 -0.69
C ALA A 467 1.50 14.68 -0.12
N ARG A 468 1.54 15.04 1.16
CA ARG A 468 2.76 15.58 1.81
C ARG A 468 3.97 14.66 1.73
N TYR A 469 3.78 13.34 1.72
CA TYR A 469 4.89 12.41 1.62
C TYR A 469 5.59 12.44 0.25
N LYS A 470 4.93 12.99 -0.79
CA LYS A 470 5.48 13.20 -2.14
C LYS A 470 6.24 14.51 -2.28
N HIS A 471 6.10 15.44 -1.32
CA HIS A 471 6.77 16.74 -1.40
C HIS A 471 8.28 16.57 -1.37
N PRO A 472 9.03 17.30 -2.21
CA PRO A 472 10.48 17.29 -2.13
C PRO A 472 10.96 17.69 -0.73
N ARG A 473 11.89 16.91 -0.19
CA ARG A 473 12.55 17.24 1.09
C ARG A 473 13.73 18.15 0.89
N ASP A 474 14.26 18.18 -0.34
CA ASP A 474 15.37 19.05 -0.69
C ASP A 474 15.19 19.57 -2.11
N ILE A 475 15.62 20.80 -2.33
CA ILE A 475 15.59 21.49 -3.63
C ILE A 475 17.02 21.91 -3.98
N VAL A 476 17.48 21.45 -5.14
CA VAL A 476 18.80 21.80 -5.66
C VAL A 476 18.63 22.61 -6.93
N PHE A 477 19.15 23.85 -6.93
CA PHE A 477 19.14 24.68 -8.11
C PHE A 477 20.39 24.40 -8.97
N LEU A 478 20.17 24.08 -10.24
CA LEU A 478 21.20 23.82 -11.21
C LEU A 478 21.17 24.91 -12.30
N GLU A 479 22.31 25.17 -12.92
CA GLU A 479 22.39 26.07 -14.09
C GLU A 479 21.73 25.43 -15.32
N ARG A 480 21.85 24.10 -15.44
CA ARG A 480 21.25 23.28 -16.51
C ARG A 480 21.12 21.83 -16.06
N LEU A 481 20.17 21.12 -16.63
CA LEU A 481 20.10 19.66 -16.48
C LEU A 481 21.11 18.98 -17.43
N PRO A 482 21.84 17.94 -16.94
CA PRO A 482 22.73 17.16 -17.80
C PRO A 482 21.90 16.39 -18.83
N ARG A 483 22.35 16.38 -20.10
CA ARG A 483 21.61 15.77 -21.21
C ARG A 483 22.50 14.87 -22.07
N THR A 484 21.87 13.88 -22.70
CA THR A 484 22.48 13.10 -23.77
C THR A 484 22.60 13.93 -25.03
N ALA A 485 23.36 13.45 -26.03
CA ALA A 485 23.48 14.08 -27.35
C ALA A 485 22.12 14.23 -28.08
N LEU A 486 21.15 13.42 -27.73
CA LEU A 486 19.76 13.47 -28.24
C LEU A 486 18.81 14.32 -27.37
N GLY A 487 19.35 15.07 -26.40
CA GLY A 487 18.59 15.98 -25.56
C GLY A 487 17.88 15.35 -24.36
N LYS A 488 17.97 14.03 -24.15
CA LYS A 488 17.35 13.35 -23.01
C LYS A 488 18.13 13.62 -21.72
N VAL A 489 17.44 13.96 -20.62
CA VAL A 489 18.05 14.15 -19.30
C VAL A 489 18.75 12.88 -18.84
N ARG A 490 19.98 13.01 -18.33
CA ARG A 490 20.77 11.93 -17.75
C ARG A 490 20.51 11.86 -16.25
N ILE A 491 19.54 11.05 -15.88
CA ILE A 491 19.04 10.95 -14.49
C ILE A 491 20.16 10.60 -13.51
N GLU A 492 21.07 9.71 -13.87
CA GLU A 492 22.19 9.31 -13.01
C GLU A 492 23.16 10.47 -12.73
N GLU A 493 23.37 11.35 -13.71
CA GLU A 493 24.20 12.54 -13.51
C GLU A 493 23.46 13.57 -12.63
N VAL A 494 22.13 13.68 -12.76
CA VAL A 494 21.30 14.48 -11.84
C VAL A 494 21.38 13.91 -10.42
N ARG A 495 21.23 12.59 -10.26
CA ARG A 495 21.41 11.94 -8.95
C ARG A 495 22.77 12.25 -8.35
N ALA A 496 23.85 12.11 -9.11
CA ALA A 496 25.19 12.43 -8.63
C ALA A 496 25.31 13.92 -8.20
N ALA A 497 24.71 14.83 -8.94
CA ALA A 497 24.73 16.26 -8.61
C ALA A 497 23.97 16.60 -7.31
N VAL A 498 22.88 15.88 -7.00
CA VAL A 498 22.10 16.11 -5.76
C VAL A 498 22.61 15.32 -4.56
N MET A 499 23.51 14.33 -4.76
CA MET A 499 24.16 13.57 -3.69
C MET A 499 25.17 14.39 -2.90
N CYS A 500 25.78 15.40 -3.53
CA CYS A 500 26.72 16.32 -2.88
C CYS A 500 26.01 17.66 -2.66
N PRO A 501 25.34 17.89 -1.50
CA PRO A 501 24.72 19.18 -1.25
C PRO A 501 25.84 20.23 -1.24
N ALA A 502 25.70 21.27 -2.06
CA ALA A 502 26.54 22.46 -1.92
C ALA A 502 26.48 22.90 -0.45
N PRO A 503 27.59 23.30 0.17
CA PRO A 503 27.62 23.65 1.58
C PRO A 503 26.52 24.67 1.84
N ARG A 504 25.64 24.34 2.82
CA ARG A 504 24.62 25.26 3.32
C ARG A 504 25.34 26.54 3.70
N ARG A 505 25.15 27.63 2.95
CA ARG A 505 25.50 28.95 3.44
C ARG A 505 24.57 29.17 4.65
N GLU A 506 25.12 28.99 5.84
CA GLU A 506 24.49 29.40 7.08
C GLU A 506 24.14 30.88 6.96
N GLY A 507 22.87 31.15 6.77
CA GLY A 507 22.32 32.48 6.96
C GLY A 507 22.42 32.80 8.45
N THR A 508 23.37 33.65 8.79
CA THR A 508 23.44 34.34 10.09
C THR A 508 22.11 35.04 10.36
N GLY A 509 21.43 34.64 11.43
CA GLY A 509 20.23 35.31 11.88
C GLY A 509 19.66 34.59 13.10
N GLY A 510 20.17 34.98 14.27
CA GLY A 510 19.70 34.54 15.55
C GLY A 510 18.32 35.11 15.92
N LEU A 511 17.76 34.48 16.95
CA LEU A 511 16.62 34.70 17.84
C LEU A 511 15.36 33.95 17.43
#